data_dbb42c7a5c355a9a6eba8b2e65357135
#
_entry.id   dbb42c7a5c355a9a6eba8b2e65357135
#
_cell.length_a   1.000
_cell.length_b   1.000
_cell.length_c   1.000
_cell.angle_alpha   90.00
_cell.angle_beta   90.00
_cell.angle_gamma   90.00
#
_symmetry.space_group_name_H-M   'P 1'
#
loop_
_entity.id
_entity.type
_entity.pdbx_description
1 polymer ?
#
loop_
_entity_poly.entity_id
_entity_poly.type
_entity_poly.pdbx_seq_one_letter_code
_entity_poly.pdbx_strand_id
1 'polypeptide(L)'
;MRSILYILLPSIAAWAQAIPLANLDARKLDATVVTYQGKEATRLTDREGGGGLAPIKGSSFKDGAIEVQLAGKPSEGALAGARGFIGIAFRVQGGGSKYECIYLRPTNGRADDMARRNHSTQYASEPEWPWDRLRKESPGDYESYVDLEAGAWTRYKIVVKGTRAELYVHEAAQPCLIVKDLKLGDATGAVALWVGPGTDAYFANLKITPMP
;
A
#
# COMPACT_ATOMS: atom_id res chain seq x y z
N MET A 1 2.33 53.51 17.82
CA MET A 1 1.77 52.49 16.94
C MET A 1 2.94 51.62 16.40
N ARG A 2 3.02 50.37 16.84
CA ARG A 2 4.03 49.42 16.37
C ARG A 2 3.40 48.57 15.23
N SER A 3 3.85 48.78 14.02
CA SER A 3 3.45 47.97 12.87
C SER A 3 4.09 46.58 12.97
N ILE A 4 3.28 45.54 13.10
CA ILE A 4 3.73 44.14 13.04
C ILE A 4 3.77 43.74 11.57
N LEU A 5 4.98 43.53 11.05
CA LEU A 5 5.21 43.05 9.72
C LEU A 5 5.02 41.50 9.74
N TYR A 6 3.91 41.01 9.16
CA TYR A 6 3.73 39.57 8.93
C TYR A 6 4.56 39.15 7.73
N ILE A 7 5.64 38.42 8.00
CA ILE A 7 6.43 37.75 6.95
C ILE A 7 5.67 36.47 6.58
N LEU A 8 4.99 36.50 5.42
CA LEU A 8 4.46 35.29 4.76
C LEU A 8 5.63 34.51 4.21
N LEU A 9 6.03 33.44 4.92
CA LEU A 9 6.95 32.45 4.38
C LEU A 9 6.24 31.71 3.23
N PRO A 10 6.83 31.59 2.04
CA PRO A 10 6.25 30.80 0.97
C PRO A 10 6.22 29.34 1.41
N SER A 11 5.05 28.72 1.42
CA SER A 11 4.89 27.30 1.57
C SER A 11 5.52 26.64 0.35
N ILE A 12 6.68 26.03 0.52
CA ILE A 12 7.30 25.20 -0.51
C ILE A 12 6.39 23.99 -0.66
N ALA A 13 5.60 23.96 -1.73
CA ALA A 13 4.86 22.76 -2.10
C ALA A 13 5.90 21.66 -2.36
N ALA A 14 5.96 20.69 -1.48
CA ALA A 14 6.80 19.50 -1.71
C ALA A 14 6.22 18.77 -2.94
N TRP A 15 6.97 18.78 -4.04
CA TRP A 15 6.60 18.06 -5.26
C TRP A 15 6.52 16.55 -4.93
N ALA A 16 5.50 15.90 -5.43
CA ALA A 16 5.41 14.45 -5.31
C ALA A 16 6.58 13.81 -6.06
N GLN A 17 7.28 12.88 -5.40
CA GLN A 17 8.49 12.25 -5.91
C GLN A 17 8.23 10.78 -6.21
N ALA A 18 8.54 10.35 -7.43
CA ALA A 18 8.57 8.94 -7.81
C ALA A 18 9.62 8.18 -7.00
N ILE A 19 9.37 6.90 -6.77
CA ILE A 19 10.37 6.00 -6.20
C ILE A 19 11.36 5.65 -7.31
N PRO A 20 12.68 5.92 -7.15
CA PRO A 20 13.65 5.67 -8.21
C PRO A 20 13.65 4.21 -8.65
N LEU A 21 13.54 3.94 -9.96
CA LEU A 21 13.50 2.57 -10.51
C LEU A 21 14.75 1.77 -10.17
N ALA A 22 15.92 2.43 -10.07
CA ALA A 22 17.17 1.81 -9.64
C ALA A 22 17.10 1.18 -8.24
N ASN A 23 16.19 1.69 -7.39
CA ASN A 23 15.97 1.20 -6.03
C ASN A 23 14.95 0.04 -5.96
N LEU A 24 14.36 -0.36 -7.09
CA LEU A 24 13.36 -1.43 -7.15
C LEU A 24 13.94 -2.72 -7.74
N ASP A 25 13.45 -3.84 -7.25
CA ASP A 25 13.61 -5.16 -7.87
C ASP A 25 12.26 -5.66 -8.41
N ALA A 26 11.85 -5.14 -9.56
CA ALA A 26 10.51 -5.37 -10.13
C ALA A 26 10.51 -6.53 -11.15
N ARG A 27 10.94 -7.74 -10.77
CA ARG A 27 11.20 -8.87 -11.69
C ARG A 27 9.99 -9.33 -12.50
N LYS A 28 8.78 -9.27 -11.92
CA LYS A 28 7.52 -9.71 -12.56
C LYS A 28 6.61 -8.55 -12.95
N LEU A 29 7.06 -7.34 -12.75
CA LEU A 29 6.30 -6.12 -13.02
C LEU A 29 7.05 -5.24 -14.03
N ASP A 30 6.29 -4.56 -14.88
CA ASP A 30 6.84 -3.44 -15.64
C ASP A 30 6.84 -2.20 -14.74
N ALA A 31 8.00 -1.54 -14.65
CA ALA A 31 8.18 -0.35 -13.82
C ALA A 31 8.60 0.85 -14.69
N THR A 32 7.87 1.95 -14.60
CA THR A 32 8.15 3.20 -15.33
C THR A 32 7.93 4.42 -14.43
N VAL A 33 8.63 5.51 -14.70
CA VAL A 33 8.32 6.81 -14.09
C VAL A 33 7.38 7.57 -15.03
N VAL A 34 6.29 8.07 -14.47
CA VAL A 34 5.25 8.78 -15.23
C VAL A 34 4.72 9.98 -14.45
N THR A 35 4.10 10.93 -15.14
CA THR A 35 3.24 11.92 -14.49
C THR A 35 1.81 11.38 -14.46
N TYR A 36 1.26 11.17 -13.27
CA TYR A 36 -0.11 10.71 -13.07
C TYR A 36 -0.89 11.70 -12.20
N GLN A 37 -1.98 12.26 -12.74
CA GLN A 37 -2.81 13.27 -12.06
C GLN A 37 -1.96 14.40 -11.42
N GLY A 38 -1.03 14.95 -12.20
CA GLY A 38 -0.18 16.07 -11.78
C GLY A 38 0.95 15.73 -10.82
N LYS A 39 1.21 14.44 -10.55
CA LYS A 39 2.30 13.99 -9.69
C LYS A 39 3.27 13.09 -10.42
N GLU A 40 4.56 13.25 -10.16
CA GLU A 40 5.56 12.27 -10.58
C GLU A 40 5.37 10.99 -9.77
N ALA A 41 5.29 9.85 -10.44
CA ALA A 41 4.96 8.57 -9.83
C ALA A 41 5.73 7.43 -10.49
N THR A 42 6.00 6.40 -9.69
CA THR A 42 6.40 5.08 -10.18
C THR A 42 5.15 4.29 -10.51
N ARG A 43 4.97 4.00 -11.78
CA ARG A 43 3.92 3.13 -12.28
C ARG A 43 4.43 1.69 -12.31
N LEU A 44 3.65 0.79 -11.74
CA LEU A 44 3.86 -0.66 -11.83
C LEU A 44 2.64 -1.30 -12.48
N THR A 45 2.90 -2.17 -13.46
CA THR A 45 1.87 -2.99 -14.11
C THR A 45 2.25 -4.45 -14.05
N ASP A 46 1.24 -5.30 -13.90
CA ASP A 46 1.41 -6.74 -13.85
C ASP A 46 1.57 -7.31 -15.26
N ARG A 47 2.73 -7.88 -15.53
CA ARG A 47 3.09 -8.44 -16.83
C ARG A 47 2.45 -9.80 -17.12
N GLU A 48 2.24 -10.59 -16.07
CA GLU A 48 1.84 -11.99 -16.15
C GLU A 48 0.38 -12.24 -15.71
N GLY A 49 -0.34 -11.21 -15.24
CA GLY A 49 -1.73 -11.31 -14.79
C GLY A 49 -1.89 -11.86 -13.36
N GLY A 50 -0.81 -12.17 -12.65
CA GLY A 50 -0.81 -12.76 -11.31
C GLY A 50 -0.51 -11.80 -10.17
N GLY A 51 -0.20 -10.55 -10.47
CA GLY A 51 0.32 -9.59 -9.51
C GLY A 51 1.81 -9.76 -9.22
N GLY A 52 2.36 -8.95 -8.33
CA GLY A 52 3.78 -9.04 -8.01
C GLY A 52 4.25 -8.11 -6.92
N LEU A 53 5.53 -8.27 -6.58
CA LEU A 53 6.28 -7.46 -5.65
C LEU A 53 7.38 -6.68 -6.38
N ALA A 54 7.58 -5.45 -5.96
CA ALA A 54 8.78 -4.68 -6.27
C ALA A 54 9.51 -4.32 -4.96
N PRO A 55 10.38 -5.22 -4.44
CA PRO A 55 11.18 -4.97 -3.26
C PRO A 55 12.04 -3.72 -3.39
N ILE A 56 12.10 -2.93 -2.31
CA ILE A 56 13.00 -1.79 -2.17
C ILE A 56 14.37 -2.33 -1.82
N LYS A 57 15.34 -2.17 -2.71
CA LYS A 57 16.71 -2.63 -2.52
C LYS A 57 17.36 -2.01 -1.27
N GLY A 58 17.99 -2.84 -0.47
CA GLY A 58 18.68 -2.41 0.76
C GLY A 58 17.74 -2.06 1.91
N SER A 59 16.42 -2.16 1.76
CA SER A 59 15.50 -1.95 2.88
C SER A 59 15.55 -3.12 3.87
N SER A 60 15.46 -2.77 5.16
CA SER A 60 15.30 -3.72 6.27
C SER A 60 14.28 -3.12 7.23
N PHE A 61 13.24 -3.85 7.54
CA PHE A 61 12.13 -3.38 8.35
C PHE A 61 11.62 -4.48 9.28
N LYS A 62 11.52 -4.13 10.56
CA LYS A 62 10.88 -4.94 11.60
C LYS A 62 9.68 -4.18 12.16
N ASP A 63 9.96 -3.05 12.82
CA ASP A 63 8.97 -2.17 13.43
C ASP A 63 9.15 -0.73 12.91
N GLY A 64 8.08 0.06 12.95
CA GLY A 64 8.14 1.43 12.49
C GLY A 64 6.92 1.87 11.70
N ALA A 65 7.08 2.89 10.88
CA ALA A 65 6.04 3.38 9.98
C ALA A 65 6.48 3.32 8.51
N ILE A 66 5.55 2.96 7.64
CA ILE A 66 5.69 3.01 6.19
C ILE A 66 4.58 3.91 5.66
N GLU A 67 4.96 5.01 5.02
CA GLU A 67 4.05 6.01 4.46
C GLU A 67 4.24 6.09 2.95
N VAL A 68 3.15 6.17 2.19
CA VAL A 68 3.20 6.27 0.73
C VAL A 68 1.92 6.91 0.19
N GLN A 69 2.00 7.57 -0.94
CA GLN A 69 0.83 7.90 -1.76
C GLN A 69 0.69 6.83 -2.84
N LEU A 70 -0.49 6.25 -2.95
CA LEU A 70 -0.75 5.22 -3.93
C LEU A 70 -2.09 5.42 -4.64
N ALA A 71 -2.17 4.99 -5.89
CA ALA A 71 -3.40 5.01 -6.68
C ALA A 71 -3.47 3.73 -7.52
N GLY A 72 -4.50 2.92 -7.30
CA GLY A 72 -4.72 1.66 -7.98
C GLY A 72 -6.05 1.63 -8.72
N LYS A 73 -6.05 1.08 -9.91
CA LYS A 73 -7.26 0.84 -10.71
C LYS A 73 -7.11 -0.45 -11.51
N PRO A 74 -8.22 -1.10 -11.89
CA PRO A 74 -8.14 -2.18 -12.87
C PRO A 74 -7.43 -1.72 -14.15
N SER A 75 -6.53 -2.54 -14.67
CA SER A 75 -5.90 -2.33 -15.98
C SER A 75 -6.94 -2.42 -17.08
N GLU A 76 -6.66 -1.82 -18.23
CA GLU A 76 -7.47 -2.02 -19.43
C GLU A 76 -7.51 -3.51 -19.80
N GLY A 77 -8.69 -4.05 -20.07
CA GLY A 77 -8.88 -5.47 -20.37
C GLY A 77 -8.76 -6.43 -19.17
N ALA A 78 -8.61 -5.93 -17.95
CA ALA A 78 -8.55 -6.78 -16.77
C ALA A 78 -9.84 -7.57 -16.56
N LEU A 79 -9.72 -8.77 -15.98
CA LEU A 79 -10.86 -9.61 -15.64
C LEU A 79 -11.81 -8.90 -14.66
N ALA A 80 -13.10 -9.27 -14.69
CA ALA A 80 -14.16 -8.68 -13.84
C ALA A 80 -13.86 -8.78 -12.32
N GLY A 81 -12.95 -9.68 -11.92
CA GLY A 81 -12.46 -9.81 -10.55
C GLY A 81 -11.44 -8.75 -10.11
N ALA A 82 -10.81 -8.01 -11.03
CA ALA A 82 -9.83 -6.99 -10.69
C ALA A 82 -10.47 -5.85 -9.88
N ARG A 83 -9.78 -5.43 -8.82
CA ARG A 83 -10.26 -4.38 -7.89
C ARG A 83 -9.33 -3.19 -7.80
N GLY A 84 -8.26 -3.15 -8.63
CA GLY A 84 -7.20 -2.15 -8.51
C GLY A 84 -6.34 -2.39 -7.28
N PHE A 85 -6.06 -3.66 -6.98
CA PHE A 85 -5.35 -4.12 -5.78
C PHE A 85 -3.97 -3.50 -5.65
N ILE A 86 -3.77 -2.70 -4.60
CA ILE A 86 -2.52 -1.96 -4.38
C ILE A 86 -2.20 -1.87 -2.90
N GLY A 87 -0.93 -2.02 -2.53
CA GLY A 87 -0.53 -1.95 -1.13
C GLY A 87 0.97 -2.04 -0.92
N ILE A 88 1.35 -2.34 0.31
CA ILE A 88 2.73 -2.52 0.74
C ILE A 88 2.89 -3.90 1.36
N ALA A 89 3.90 -4.62 0.89
CA ALA A 89 4.42 -5.79 1.58
C ALA A 89 5.60 -5.38 2.47
N PHE A 90 5.68 -5.97 3.65
CA PHE A 90 6.76 -5.72 4.60
C PHE A 90 7.23 -7.03 5.23
N ARG A 91 8.40 -6.99 5.89
CA ARG A 91 9.06 -8.20 6.39
C ARG A 91 9.24 -9.25 5.30
N VAL A 92 9.53 -8.78 4.06
CA VAL A 92 9.70 -9.64 2.89
C VAL A 92 10.98 -10.44 3.00
N GLN A 93 10.87 -11.76 2.90
CA GLN A 93 11.94 -12.74 3.04
C GLN A 93 11.98 -13.68 1.83
N GLY A 94 13.06 -14.48 1.72
CA GLY A 94 13.18 -15.53 0.72
C GLY A 94 13.01 -15.04 -0.72
N GLY A 95 13.49 -13.83 -1.04
CA GLY A 95 13.35 -13.26 -2.38
C GLY A 95 11.91 -12.95 -2.78
N GLY A 96 11.01 -12.74 -1.82
CA GLY A 96 9.59 -12.45 -2.06
C GLY A 96 8.66 -13.66 -1.90
N SER A 97 9.17 -14.78 -1.43
CA SER A 97 8.35 -15.98 -1.21
C SER A 97 7.56 -15.94 0.09
N LYS A 98 7.93 -15.09 1.06
CA LYS A 98 7.30 -14.98 2.35
C LYS A 98 7.24 -13.51 2.77
N TYR A 99 6.04 -13.00 3.13
CA TYR A 99 5.85 -11.59 3.51
C TYR A 99 4.51 -11.35 4.19
N GLU A 100 4.44 -10.24 4.93
CA GLU A 100 3.21 -9.62 5.40
C GLU A 100 2.76 -8.58 4.36
N CYS A 101 1.45 -8.45 4.13
CA CYS A 101 0.92 -7.45 3.21
C CYS A 101 -0.36 -6.82 3.76
N ILE A 102 -0.46 -5.50 3.66
CA ILE A 102 -1.75 -4.80 3.79
C ILE A 102 -2.01 -4.09 2.48
N TYR A 103 -3.20 -4.29 1.92
CA TYR A 103 -3.55 -3.71 0.62
C TYR A 103 -4.99 -3.20 0.56
N LEU A 104 -5.23 -2.36 -0.41
CA LEU A 104 -6.51 -1.74 -0.71
C LEU A 104 -7.15 -2.40 -1.93
N ARG A 105 -8.47 -2.36 -1.96
CA ARG A 105 -9.32 -2.73 -3.11
C ARG A 105 -10.12 -1.50 -3.55
N PRO A 106 -9.53 -0.55 -4.29
CA PRO A 106 -10.14 0.74 -4.58
C PRO A 106 -11.56 0.68 -5.15
N THR A 107 -11.88 -0.26 -6.03
CA THR A 107 -13.25 -0.38 -6.58
C THR A 107 -14.28 -0.88 -5.57
N ASN A 108 -13.84 -1.34 -4.38
CA ASN A 108 -14.75 -1.77 -3.32
C ASN A 108 -15.24 -0.59 -2.47
N GLY A 109 -14.45 0.47 -2.31
CA GLY A 109 -14.74 1.56 -1.38
C GLY A 109 -16.09 2.24 -1.59
N ARG A 110 -16.57 2.31 -2.84
CA ARG A 110 -17.85 2.93 -3.22
C ARG A 110 -18.78 1.96 -3.96
N ALA A 111 -18.60 0.64 -3.77
CA ALA A 111 -19.50 -0.34 -4.37
C ALA A 111 -20.92 -0.24 -3.79
N ASP A 112 -21.95 -0.54 -4.56
CA ASP A 112 -23.34 -0.57 -4.06
C ASP A 112 -23.61 -1.77 -3.13
N ASP A 113 -22.77 -2.79 -3.18
CA ASP A 113 -22.81 -3.95 -2.29
C ASP A 113 -22.07 -3.66 -0.99
N MET A 114 -22.78 -3.67 0.13
CA MET A 114 -22.22 -3.40 1.47
C MET A 114 -21.21 -4.44 1.91
N ALA A 115 -21.41 -5.72 1.61
CA ALA A 115 -20.43 -6.76 1.94
C ALA A 115 -19.11 -6.49 1.19
N ARG A 116 -19.20 -6.09 -0.07
CA ARG A 116 -18.04 -5.71 -0.87
C ARG A 116 -17.34 -4.46 -0.33
N ARG A 117 -18.08 -3.44 0.13
CA ARG A 117 -17.49 -2.25 0.78
C ARG A 117 -16.68 -2.62 2.01
N ASN A 118 -17.17 -3.52 2.85
CA ASN A 118 -16.50 -3.97 4.06
C ASN A 118 -15.18 -4.72 3.78
N HIS A 119 -14.91 -5.03 2.52
CA HIS A 119 -13.66 -5.61 2.04
C HIS A 119 -12.81 -4.60 1.25
N SER A 120 -12.81 -3.30 1.62
CA SER A 120 -11.99 -2.27 0.96
C SER A 120 -10.51 -2.37 1.32
N THR A 121 -10.21 -2.87 2.53
CA THR A 121 -8.84 -3.13 3.00
C THR A 121 -8.67 -4.61 3.30
N GLN A 122 -7.44 -5.09 3.23
CA GLN A 122 -7.12 -6.48 3.52
C GLN A 122 -5.70 -6.63 4.02
N TYR A 123 -5.54 -7.44 5.06
CA TYR A 123 -4.25 -8.03 5.44
C TYR A 123 -4.14 -9.46 4.89
N ALA A 124 -2.92 -9.85 4.53
CA ALA A 124 -2.55 -11.23 4.21
C ALA A 124 -1.09 -11.48 4.61
N SER A 125 -0.74 -12.74 4.84
CA SER A 125 0.64 -13.16 5.06
C SER A 125 0.93 -14.38 4.19
N GLU A 126 1.76 -14.16 3.20
CA GLU A 126 2.04 -15.18 2.19
C GLU A 126 3.27 -16.03 2.56
N PRO A 127 3.23 -17.33 2.20
CA PRO A 127 2.16 -18.05 1.50
C PRO A 127 1.13 -18.73 2.41
N GLU A 128 1.35 -18.73 3.72
CA GLU A 128 0.61 -19.60 4.66
C GLU A 128 -0.79 -19.06 5.00
N TRP A 129 -0.96 -17.74 4.98
CA TRP A 129 -2.18 -17.05 5.38
C TRP A 129 -2.68 -16.10 4.28
N PRO A 130 -3.06 -16.62 3.09
CA PRO A 130 -3.66 -15.81 2.04
C PRO A 130 -5.03 -15.28 2.49
N TRP A 131 -5.52 -14.26 1.79
CA TRP A 131 -6.74 -13.52 2.15
C TRP A 131 -7.98 -14.42 2.28
N ASP A 132 -8.12 -15.44 1.44
CA ASP A 132 -9.26 -16.36 1.43
C ASP A 132 -9.27 -17.28 2.65
N ARG A 133 -8.11 -17.77 3.07
CA ARG A 133 -7.94 -18.52 4.30
C ARG A 133 -8.27 -17.65 5.52
N LEU A 134 -7.73 -16.44 5.61
CA LEU A 134 -8.02 -15.51 6.71
C LEU A 134 -9.50 -15.20 6.81
N ARG A 135 -10.15 -14.92 5.68
CA ARG A 135 -11.60 -14.67 5.65
C ARG A 135 -12.42 -15.87 6.10
N LYS A 136 -12.01 -17.08 5.74
CA LYS A 136 -12.71 -18.31 6.12
C LYS A 136 -12.54 -18.63 7.61
N GLU A 137 -11.32 -18.49 8.14
CA GLU A 137 -10.99 -18.89 9.52
C GLU A 137 -11.31 -17.79 10.54
N SER A 138 -11.25 -16.51 10.15
CA SER A 138 -11.48 -15.34 11.02
C SER A 138 -12.21 -14.24 10.26
N PRO A 139 -13.50 -14.42 9.94
CA PRO A 139 -14.28 -13.47 9.15
C PRO A 139 -14.30 -12.08 9.78
N GLY A 140 -13.88 -11.07 9.01
CA GLY A 140 -13.91 -9.66 9.41
C GLY A 140 -12.70 -9.16 10.22
N ASP A 141 -11.83 -10.05 10.74
CA ASP A 141 -10.72 -9.63 11.60
C ASP A 141 -9.57 -8.97 10.81
N TYR A 142 -9.41 -9.33 9.55
CA TYR A 142 -8.30 -8.90 8.69
C TYR A 142 -8.75 -8.05 7.50
N GLU A 143 -9.95 -7.56 7.55
CA GLU A 143 -10.59 -6.73 6.53
C GLU A 143 -11.35 -5.58 7.18
N SER A 144 -11.53 -4.47 6.46
CA SER A 144 -12.37 -3.38 6.93
C SER A 144 -12.83 -2.48 5.78
N TYR A 145 -13.75 -1.59 6.10
CA TYR A 145 -14.17 -0.52 5.21
C TYR A 145 -13.28 0.70 5.32
N VAL A 146 -12.98 1.29 4.18
CA VAL A 146 -12.54 2.68 4.04
C VAL A 146 -13.07 3.23 2.71
N ASP A 147 -13.43 4.51 2.66
CA ASP A 147 -13.83 5.15 1.40
C ASP A 147 -12.63 5.21 0.44
N LEU A 148 -12.79 4.64 -0.74
CA LEU A 148 -11.77 4.60 -1.79
C LEU A 148 -12.41 4.85 -3.15
N GLU A 149 -11.66 5.51 -4.02
CA GLU A 149 -12.01 5.69 -5.42
C GLU A 149 -10.91 5.12 -6.31
N ALA A 150 -11.32 4.31 -7.31
CA ALA A 150 -10.38 3.68 -8.21
C ALA A 150 -9.57 4.72 -9.01
N GLY A 151 -8.26 4.60 -8.95
CA GLY A 151 -7.33 5.52 -9.60
C GLY A 151 -7.11 6.85 -8.89
N ALA A 152 -7.83 7.17 -7.82
CA ALA A 152 -7.58 8.38 -7.04
C ALA A 152 -6.38 8.20 -6.11
N TRP A 153 -5.62 9.27 -5.90
CA TRP A 153 -4.51 9.28 -4.96
C TRP A 153 -5.01 9.10 -3.52
N THR A 154 -4.48 8.10 -2.87
CA THR A 154 -4.76 7.74 -1.49
C THR A 154 -3.49 7.89 -0.64
N ARG A 155 -3.56 8.62 0.47
CA ARG A 155 -2.50 8.62 1.48
C ARG A 155 -2.65 7.37 2.33
N TYR A 156 -1.57 6.61 2.43
CA TYR A 156 -1.54 5.30 3.03
C TYR A 156 -0.37 5.22 4.02
N LYS A 157 -0.65 4.75 5.22
CA LYS A 157 0.35 4.59 6.27
C LYS A 157 0.10 3.30 7.04
N ILE A 158 1.14 2.49 7.18
CA ILE A 158 1.17 1.34 8.10
C ILE A 158 2.06 1.70 9.28
N VAL A 159 1.62 1.37 10.49
CA VAL A 159 2.45 1.39 11.70
C VAL A 159 2.54 -0.04 12.23
N VAL A 160 3.77 -0.53 12.43
CA VAL A 160 4.05 -1.90 12.90
C VAL A 160 4.81 -1.85 14.21
N LYS A 161 4.36 -2.65 15.19
CA LYS A 161 5.05 -2.84 16.47
C LYS A 161 4.87 -4.27 16.96
N GLY A 162 5.96 -5.04 17.00
CA GLY A 162 5.93 -6.46 17.34
C GLY A 162 5.01 -7.22 16.38
N THR A 163 3.98 -7.86 16.91
CA THR A 163 2.99 -8.62 16.13
C THR A 163 1.74 -7.80 15.77
N ARG A 164 1.75 -6.49 15.98
CA ARG A 164 0.62 -5.62 15.68
C ARG A 164 0.92 -4.71 14.51
N ALA A 165 -0.06 -4.56 13.60
CA ALA A 165 -0.03 -3.55 12.55
C ALA A 165 -1.34 -2.74 12.52
N GLU A 166 -1.22 -1.47 12.17
CA GLU A 166 -2.33 -0.53 12.03
C GLU A 166 -2.24 0.17 10.69
N LEU A 167 -3.35 0.16 9.93
CA LEU A 167 -3.46 0.89 8.67
C LEU A 167 -4.23 2.20 8.87
N TYR A 168 -3.64 3.28 8.42
CA TYR A 168 -4.25 4.61 8.34
C TYR A 168 -4.38 5.01 6.88
N VAL A 169 -5.54 5.51 6.50
CA VAL A 169 -5.84 5.99 5.14
C VAL A 169 -6.40 7.41 5.22
N HIS A 170 -6.09 8.24 4.23
CA HIS A 170 -6.55 9.64 4.14
C HIS A 170 -6.16 10.52 5.33
N GLU A 171 -5.01 10.23 5.98
CA GLU A 171 -4.55 10.96 7.19
C GLU A 171 -5.53 10.91 8.37
N ALA A 172 -6.39 9.90 8.41
CA ALA A 172 -7.32 9.72 9.51
C ALA A 172 -6.58 9.59 10.85
N ALA A 173 -7.15 10.16 11.91
CA ALA A 173 -6.60 10.07 13.25
C ALA A 173 -6.71 8.66 13.85
N GLN A 174 -7.65 7.86 13.36
CA GLN A 174 -7.86 6.47 13.79
C GLN A 174 -7.52 5.51 12.67
N PRO A 175 -6.94 4.32 12.97
CA PRO A 175 -6.68 3.30 11.97
C PRO A 175 -8.00 2.73 11.44
N CYS A 176 -8.05 2.48 10.13
CA CYS A 176 -9.19 1.81 9.52
C CYS A 176 -9.08 0.28 9.59
N LEU A 177 -7.88 -0.28 9.77
CA LEU A 177 -7.66 -1.72 10.00
C LEU A 177 -6.63 -1.90 11.12
N ILE A 178 -6.90 -2.83 12.04
CA ILE A 178 -6.01 -3.21 13.13
C ILE A 178 -5.78 -4.70 13.07
N VAL A 179 -4.56 -5.12 12.71
CA VAL A 179 -4.09 -6.50 12.76
C VAL A 179 -3.38 -6.71 14.10
N LYS A 180 -3.87 -7.61 14.94
CA LYS A 180 -3.34 -7.83 16.30
C LYS A 180 -2.27 -8.90 16.37
N ASP A 181 -2.20 -9.76 15.36
CA ASP A 181 -1.42 -10.99 15.33
C ASP A 181 -0.83 -11.22 13.92
N LEU A 182 0.14 -10.39 13.54
CA LEU A 182 0.91 -10.58 12.31
C LEU A 182 1.42 -12.04 12.23
N LYS A 183 1.11 -12.73 11.13
CA LYS A 183 1.29 -14.19 11.02
C LYS A 183 2.74 -14.64 10.85
N LEU A 184 3.64 -13.75 10.42
CA LEU A 184 5.09 -14.00 10.44
C LEU A 184 5.71 -13.75 11.83
N GLY A 185 4.91 -13.31 12.80
CA GLY A 185 5.40 -13.00 14.15
C GLY A 185 6.33 -11.78 14.16
N ASP A 186 7.32 -11.81 15.05
CA ASP A 186 8.31 -10.72 15.20
C ASP A 186 9.47 -10.88 14.20
N ALA A 187 9.18 -10.77 12.92
CA ALA A 187 10.12 -11.00 11.83
C ALA A 187 10.75 -9.70 11.32
N THR A 188 11.88 -9.82 10.63
CA THR A 188 12.54 -8.73 9.89
C THR A 188 12.67 -9.11 8.42
N GLY A 189 12.53 -8.14 7.52
CA GLY A 189 12.70 -8.34 6.09
C GLY A 189 12.63 -7.04 5.29
N ALA A 190 12.64 -7.13 3.97
CA ALA A 190 12.54 -5.95 3.12
C ALA A 190 11.13 -5.36 3.11
N VAL A 191 11.01 -4.13 2.62
CA VAL A 191 9.74 -3.50 2.21
C VAL A 191 9.59 -3.65 0.70
N ALA A 192 8.39 -3.88 0.21
CA ALA A 192 8.10 -3.94 -1.22
C ALA A 192 6.80 -3.21 -1.56
N LEU A 193 6.76 -2.62 -2.74
CA LEU A 193 5.50 -2.21 -3.37
C LEU A 193 4.77 -3.50 -3.81
N TRP A 194 3.49 -3.58 -3.49
CA TRP A 194 2.68 -4.74 -3.82
C TRP A 194 1.58 -4.37 -4.81
N VAL A 195 1.46 -5.16 -5.86
CA VAL A 195 0.44 -4.99 -6.91
C VAL A 195 -0.28 -6.31 -7.09
N GLY A 196 -1.60 -6.29 -6.98
CA GLY A 196 -2.41 -7.48 -7.22
C GLY A 196 -2.81 -7.67 -8.67
N PRO A 197 -3.45 -8.81 -9.00
CA PRO A 197 -3.78 -9.19 -10.36
C PRO A 197 -4.59 -8.14 -11.12
N GLY A 198 -4.20 -7.87 -12.38
CA GLY A 198 -4.91 -7.00 -13.30
C GLY A 198 -4.97 -5.53 -12.85
N THR A 199 -3.93 -5.05 -12.18
CA THR A 199 -3.89 -3.69 -11.63
C THR A 199 -2.89 -2.81 -12.35
N ASP A 200 -3.32 -1.58 -12.64
CA ASP A 200 -2.49 -0.43 -13.00
C ASP A 200 -2.25 0.39 -11.73
N ALA A 201 -1.02 0.39 -11.24
CA ALA A 201 -0.66 0.88 -9.91
C ALA A 201 0.34 2.03 -9.98
N TYR A 202 0.12 3.08 -9.19
CA TYR A 202 0.97 4.28 -9.11
C TYR A 202 1.39 4.52 -7.67
N PHE A 203 2.69 4.79 -7.44
CA PHE A 203 3.27 5.03 -6.13
C PHE A 203 4.12 6.29 -6.14
N ALA A 204 4.00 7.10 -5.09
CA ALA A 204 4.82 8.30 -4.88
C ALA A 204 5.10 8.53 -3.40
N ASN A 205 6.16 9.28 -3.08
CA ASN A 205 6.46 9.75 -1.71
C ASN A 205 6.58 8.62 -0.68
N LEU A 206 7.23 7.51 -1.05
CA LEU A 206 7.50 6.43 -0.09
C LEU A 206 8.48 6.91 0.98
N LYS A 207 8.09 6.72 2.23
CA LYS A 207 8.92 6.96 3.40
C LYS A 207 8.86 5.76 4.33
N ILE A 208 10.02 5.24 4.70
CA ILE A 208 10.17 4.16 5.67
C ILE A 208 10.88 4.76 6.89
N THR A 209 10.26 4.66 8.06
CA THR A 209 10.78 5.18 9.33
C THR A 209 10.84 4.03 10.33
N PRO A 210 11.98 3.32 10.44
CA PRO A 210 12.14 2.27 11.44
C PRO A 210 12.02 2.84 12.86
N MET A 211 11.48 2.04 13.77
CA MET A 211 11.56 2.26 15.21
C MET A 211 12.71 1.41 15.78
N PRO A 212 13.39 1.93 16.82
CA PRO A 212 14.45 1.18 17.52
C PRO A 212 13.96 -0.14 18.12
#